data_161164b84afc73a26b1958ed27c861a6
#
_entry.id   161164b84afc73a26b1958ed27c861a6
#
_cell.length_a   1.000
_cell.length_b   1.000
_cell.length_c   1.000
_cell.angle_alpha   90.00
_cell.angle_beta   90.00
_cell.angle_gamma   90.00
#
_symmetry.space_group_name_H-M   'P 1'
#
loop_
_entity.id
_entity.type
_entity.pdbx_description
1 polymer ?
#
loop_
_entity_poly.entity_id
_entity_poly.type
_entity_poly.pdbx_seq_one_letter_code
_entity_poly.pdbx_strand_id
1 'polypeptide(L)'
;MVLYQRRIVCQLLVKLFAIVLIVLNLLSCNVFSNNEILPYYNSQDLTPNWNTKNEHRITVFNLVDQNGKKFGSKSLKDKIYIANFFFTTCPGICPKMTKCFKVLQDSISIMNHVELVSFSVMPWIDTVNKLKKYGEENGVNPAKWHLLTGDKSIIYSLGRSSFFADNNKLTDSTTFLHTDKMYLIDKNQQIRGVYNATNMDDISRVLTDIKALK
;
A
#
# COMPACT_ATOMS: atom_id res chain seq x y z
N MET A 1 25.31 62.56 24.62
CA MET A 1 26.13 61.50 23.98
C MET A 1 25.81 60.10 24.48
N VAL A 2 25.64 59.87 25.77
CA VAL A 2 25.37 58.54 26.37
C VAL A 2 24.03 57.91 25.94
N LEU A 3 22.97 58.69 25.78
CA LEU A 3 21.63 58.19 25.40
C LEU A 3 21.55 57.72 23.93
N TYR A 4 22.36 58.29 23.05
CA TYR A 4 22.43 57.90 21.63
C TYR A 4 23.16 56.57 21.46
N GLN A 5 24.23 56.36 22.19
CA GLN A 5 24.99 55.08 22.21
C GLN A 5 24.12 53.95 22.74
N ARG A 6 23.32 54.16 23.78
CA ARG A 6 22.39 53.12 24.30
C ARG A 6 21.31 52.71 23.30
N ARG A 7 20.80 53.65 22.49
CA ARG A 7 19.82 53.32 21.42
C ARG A 7 20.42 52.43 20.31
N ILE A 8 21.65 52.73 19.89
CA ILE A 8 22.33 51.92 18.85
C ILE A 8 22.61 50.53 19.34
N VAL A 9 23.09 50.34 20.58
CA VAL A 9 23.35 49.04 21.17
C VAL A 9 22.04 48.22 21.30
N CYS A 10 20.95 48.85 21.73
CA CYS A 10 19.66 48.18 21.85
C CYS A 10 19.13 47.69 20.49
N GLN A 11 19.26 48.52 19.42
CA GLN A 11 18.86 48.11 18.06
C GLN A 11 19.72 46.97 17.48
N LEU A 12 21.01 46.97 17.78
CA LEU A 12 21.92 45.87 17.38
C LEU A 12 21.57 44.57 18.08
N LEU A 13 21.26 44.60 19.39
CA LEU A 13 20.86 43.43 20.14
C LEU A 13 19.54 42.84 19.63
N VAL A 14 18.53 43.69 19.32
CA VAL A 14 17.25 43.24 18.74
C VAL A 14 17.45 42.57 17.37
N LYS A 15 18.30 43.14 16.50
CA LYS A 15 18.64 42.56 15.20
C LYS A 15 19.37 41.23 15.35
N LEU A 16 20.32 41.13 16.27
CA LEU A 16 21.06 39.89 16.56
C LEU A 16 20.11 38.79 17.06
N PHE A 17 19.19 39.14 17.96
CA PHE A 17 18.18 38.20 18.50
C PHE A 17 17.24 37.72 17.40
N ALA A 18 16.81 38.61 16.48
CA ALA A 18 15.97 38.20 15.35
C ALA A 18 16.70 37.25 14.39
N ILE A 19 17.99 37.47 14.13
CA ILE A 19 18.82 36.60 13.30
C ILE A 19 18.98 35.24 13.94
N VAL A 20 19.22 35.17 15.26
CA VAL A 20 19.35 33.91 16.01
C VAL A 20 18.03 33.14 15.97
N LEU A 21 16.87 33.79 16.13
CA LEU A 21 15.55 33.16 16.00
C LEU A 21 15.30 32.60 14.60
N ILE A 22 15.70 33.32 13.54
CA ILE A 22 15.58 32.82 12.16
C ILE A 22 16.48 31.60 11.93
N VAL A 23 17.72 31.64 12.41
CA VAL A 23 18.66 30.50 12.30
C VAL A 23 18.18 29.30 13.09
N LEU A 24 17.62 29.49 14.28
CA LEU A 24 17.01 28.40 15.08
C LEU A 24 15.82 27.76 14.35
N ASN A 25 14.99 28.53 13.65
CA ASN A 25 13.88 28.00 12.85
C ASN A 25 14.39 27.26 11.60
N LEU A 26 15.49 27.65 10.99
CA LEU A 26 16.10 26.97 9.86
C LEU A 26 16.78 25.65 10.26
N LEU A 27 17.29 25.56 11.48
CA LEU A 27 17.87 24.34 12.04
C LEU A 27 16.80 23.34 12.54
N SER A 28 15.57 23.79 12.81
CA SER A 28 14.46 22.94 13.26
C SER A 28 13.82 22.11 12.13
N CYS A 29 14.15 22.37 10.87
CA CYS A 29 13.71 21.57 9.72
C CYS A 29 14.65 20.40 9.39
N ASN A 30 15.27 19.76 10.38
CA ASN A 30 15.69 18.38 10.24
C ASN A 30 14.43 17.51 10.30
N VAL A 31 13.75 17.38 9.16
CA VAL A 31 12.84 16.27 8.93
C VAL A 31 13.64 15.01 9.23
N PHE A 32 13.39 14.42 10.39
CA PHE A 32 13.78 13.05 10.69
C PHE A 32 13.17 12.19 9.58
N SER A 33 13.92 11.93 8.55
CA SER A 33 13.71 10.79 7.68
C SER A 33 14.04 9.58 8.55
N ASN A 34 13.12 9.17 9.38
CA ASN A 34 13.16 7.85 9.97
C ASN A 34 13.06 6.89 8.78
N ASN A 35 14.21 6.40 8.31
CA ASN A 35 14.30 5.18 7.53
C ASN A 35 13.95 4.04 8.50
N GLU A 36 12.72 3.98 8.95
CA GLU A 36 12.23 2.86 9.70
C GLU A 36 12.28 1.64 8.79
N ILE A 37 13.10 0.68 9.16
CA ILE A 37 13.16 -0.61 8.47
C ILE A 37 11.80 -1.27 8.68
N LEU A 38 11.01 -1.40 7.61
CA LEU A 38 9.71 -2.04 7.68
C LEU A 38 9.85 -3.50 8.09
N PRO A 39 8.94 -4.03 8.92
CA PRO A 39 8.92 -5.44 9.29
C PRO A 39 8.60 -6.35 8.12
N TYR A 40 8.79 -7.63 8.32
CA TYR A 40 8.30 -8.73 7.49
C TYR A 40 7.10 -9.38 8.18
N TYR A 41 6.14 -9.85 7.36
CA TYR A 41 4.97 -10.62 7.81
C TYR A 41 5.06 -12.00 7.16
N ASN A 42 5.53 -12.98 7.91
CA ASN A 42 5.89 -14.31 7.41
C ASN A 42 5.19 -15.47 8.17
N SER A 43 4.14 -15.13 8.91
CA SER A 43 3.31 -16.09 9.66
C SER A 43 1.82 -15.74 9.55
N GLN A 44 0.97 -16.74 9.76
CA GLN A 44 -0.48 -16.63 9.57
C GLN A 44 -1.17 -15.66 10.54
N ASP A 45 -0.58 -15.40 11.68
CA ASP A 45 -1.06 -14.44 12.67
C ASP A 45 -0.75 -12.98 12.29
N LEU A 46 0.01 -12.78 11.20
CA LEU A 46 0.44 -11.47 10.70
C LEU A 46 1.13 -10.63 11.78
N THR A 47 1.89 -11.29 12.67
CA THR A 47 2.76 -10.59 13.63
C THR A 47 3.95 -10.00 12.91
N PRO A 48 4.23 -8.68 13.08
CA PRO A 48 5.40 -8.04 12.46
C PRO A 48 6.70 -8.61 13.03
N ASN A 49 7.65 -8.90 12.15
CA ASN A 49 8.94 -9.50 12.49
C ASN A 49 10.08 -8.76 11.76
N TRP A 50 11.08 -8.31 12.47
CA TRP A 50 12.27 -7.65 11.92
C TRP A 50 13.42 -8.62 11.63
N ASN A 51 13.24 -9.93 11.91
CA ASN A 51 14.21 -10.96 11.60
C ASN A 51 13.99 -11.57 10.22
N THR A 52 14.95 -11.41 9.31
CA THR A 52 14.87 -11.86 7.92
C THR A 52 15.10 -13.36 7.71
N LYS A 53 15.41 -14.14 8.75
CA LYS A 53 15.76 -15.57 8.62
C LYS A 53 14.63 -16.44 8.07
N ASN A 54 13.37 -16.01 8.15
CA ASN A 54 12.21 -16.69 7.57
C ASN A 54 11.75 -15.92 6.32
N GLU A 55 12.15 -16.39 5.15
CA GLU A 55 11.86 -15.74 3.88
C GLU A 55 10.52 -16.20 3.27
N HIS A 56 9.40 -15.91 3.92
CA HIS A 56 8.09 -16.09 3.29
C HIS A 56 7.96 -15.16 2.08
N ARG A 57 7.53 -15.70 0.94
CA ARG A 57 7.33 -14.96 -0.31
C ARG A 57 5.97 -15.30 -0.92
N ILE A 58 5.39 -14.35 -1.60
CA ILE A 58 4.18 -14.59 -2.39
C ILE A 58 4.51 -15.62 -3.47
N THR A 59 3.72 -16.70 -3.51
CA THR A 59 3.87 -17.79 -4.48
C THR A 59 3.66 -17.28 -5.89
N VAL A 60 4.42 -17.84 -6.84
CA VAL A 60 4.28 -17.51 -8.27
C VAL A 60 2.87 -17.83 -8.75
N PHE A 61 2.27 -16.88 -9.45
CA PHE A 61 0.91 -17.00 -10.01
C PHE A 61 0.83 -16.48 -11.45
N ASN A 62 -0.18 -16.95 -12.17
CA ASN A 62 -0.56 -16.46 -13.50
C ASN A 62 -2.08 -16.41 -13.57
N LEU A 63 -2.60 -15.22 -13.81
CA LEU A 63 -4.03 -14.90 -13.90
C LEU A 63 -4.28 -14.04 -15.15
N VAL A 64 -5.46 -13.46 -15.26
CA VAL A 64 -5.81 -12.49 -16.31
C VAL A 64 -6.33 -11.21 -15.69
N ASP A 65 -6.00 -10.07 -16.29
CA ASP A 65 -6.48 -8.77 -15.84
C ASP A 65 -7.86 -8.42 -16.47
N GLN A 66 -8.41 -7.29 -16.09
CA GLN A 66 -9.68 -6.75 -16.60
C GLN A 66 -9.71 -6.49 -18.11
N ASN A 67 -8.57 -6.51 -18.79
CA ASN A 67 -8.44 -6.38 -20.24
C ASN A 67 -8.22 -7.73 -20.95
N GLY A 68 -8.27 -8.84 -20.20
CA GLY A 68 -8.01 -10.19 -20.71
C GLY A 68 -6.53 -10.48 -20.99
N LYS A 69 -5.62 -9.61 -20.54
CA LYS A 69 -4.17 -9.83 -20.68
C LYS A 69 -3.68 -10.76 -19.57
N LYS A 70 -2.73 -11.64 -19.92
CA LYS A 70 -2.03 -12.44 -18.91
C LYS A 70 -1.28 -11.52 -17.94
N PHE A 71 -1.55 -11.68 -16.65
CA PHE A 71 -0.93 -10.94 -15.57
C PHE A 71 -0.54 -11.88 -14.44
N GLY A 72 0.66 -11.73 -13.90
CA GLY A 72 1.14 -12.57 -12.82
C GLY A 72 2.45 -12.08 -12.23
N SER A 73 3.13 -12.95 -11.49
CA SER A 73 4.37 -12.60 -10.78
C SER A 73 5.46 -12.03 -11.70
N LYS A 74 5.50 -12.45 -12.98
CA LYS A 74 6.44 -11.88 -13.96
C LYS A 74 6.14 -10.40 -14.27
N SER A 75 4.87 -10.00 -14.25
CA SER A 75 4.44 -8.61 -14.48
C SER A 75 4.83 -7.70 -13.32
N LEU A 76 5.03 -8.27 -12.13
CA LEU A 76 5.39 -7.60 -10.88
C LEU A 76 6.88 -7.70 -10.54
N LYS A 77 7.71 -8.20 -11.49
CA LYS A 77 9.14 -8.25 -11.28
C LYS A 77 9.71 -6.84 -11.05
N ASP A 78 10.54 -6.69 -10.02
CA ASP A 78 11.16 -5.41 -9.63
C ASP A 78 10.15 -4.30 -9.28
N LYS A 79 8.90 -4.66 -9.00
CA LYS A 79 7.83 -3.74 -8.58
C LYS A 79 7.53 -3.89 -7.09
N ILE A 80 7.14 -2.79 -6.48
CA ILE A 80 6.40 -2.76 -5.22
C ILE A 80 4.92 -2.79 -5.61
N TYR A 81 4.10 -3.54 -4.88
CA TYR A 81 2.67 -3.49 -5.15
C TYR A 81 1.83 -3.58 -3.88
N ILE A 82 0.63 -3.01 -3.96
CA ILE A 82 -0.38 -3.12 -2.92
C ILE A 82 -1.45 -4.07 -3.42
N ALA A 83 -1.71 -5.12 -2.64
CA ALA A 83 -2.66 -6.17 -2.98
C ALA A 83 -3.87 -6.16 -2.05
N ASN A 84 -5.06 -6.48 -2.57
CA ASN A 84 -6.24 -6.81 -1.78
C ASN A 84 -7.08 -7.89 -2.46
N PHE A 85 -8.07 -8.40 -1.71
CA PHE A 85 -9.06 -9.37 -2.18
C PHE A 85 -10.44 -8.73 -2.19
N PHE A 86 -11.21 -8.89 -3.28
CA PHE A 86 -12.50 -8.24 -3.45
C PHE A 86 -13.43 -9.08 -4.34
N PHE A 87 -14.66 -8.64 -4.51
CA PHE A 87 -15.56 -9.11 -5.59
C PHE A 87 -16.55 -8.01 -5.97
N THR A 88 -16.96 -8.00 -7.24
CA THR A 88 -17.71 -6.87 -7.83
C THR A 88 -19.11 -6.72 -7.26
N THR A 89 -19.72 -7.79 -6.77
CA THR A 89 -21.10 -7.81 -6.25
C THR A 89 -21.18 -7.72 -4.72
N CYS A 90 -20.11 -7.37 -4.04
CA CYS A 90 -20.08 -7.19 -2.60
C CYS A 90 -20.93 -5.98 -2.18
N PRO A 91 -21.99 -6.16 -1.36
CA PRO A 91 -22.81 -5.06 -0.90
C PRO A 91 -22.22 -4.30 0.30
N GLY A 92 -21.15 -4.83 0.87
CA GLY A 92 -20.57 -4.38 2.15
C GLY A 92 -19.32 -3.53 2.02
N ILE A 93 -18.16 -4.13 2.31
CA ILE A 93 -16.88 -3.41 2.47
C ILE A 93 -16.19 -3.08 1.14
N CYS A 94 -16.41 -3.88 0.07
CA CYS A 94 -15.68 -3.69 -1.19
C CYS A 94 -15.86 -2.28 -1.81
N PRO A 95 -17.04 -1.64 -1.79
CA PRO A 95 -17.16 -0.27 -2.26
C PRO A 95 -16.29 0.73 -1.50
N LYS A 96 -16.11 0.55 -0.19
CA LYS A 96 -15.19 1.38 0.62
C LYS A 96 -13.74 1.12 0.26
N MET A 97 -13.35 -0.16 0.14
CA MET A 97 -12.01 -0.56 -0.28
C MET A 97 -11.67 0.01 -1.66
N THR A 98 -12.61 -0.05 -2.61
CA THR A 98 -12.43 0.50 -3.96
C THR A 98 -12.19 2.01 -3.95
N LYS A 99 -12.92 2.76 -3.10
CA LYS A 99 -12.68 4.21 -2.91
C LYS A 99 -11.28 4.48 -2.35
N CYS A 100 -10.84 3.71 -1.36
CA CYS A 100 -9.50 3.81 -0.79
C CYS A 100 -8.42 3.48 -1.85
N PHE A 101 -8.60 2.42 -2.62
CA PHE A 101 -7.70 2.05 -3.71
C PHE A 101 -7.67 3.10 -4.83
N LYS A 102 -8.78 3.79 -5.09
CA LYS A 102 -8.79 4.92 -6.02
C LYS A 102 -7.88 6.06 -5.54
N VAL A 103 -7.92 6.39 -4.25
CA VAL A 103 -7.02 7.39 -3.66
C VAL A 103 -5.56 6.94 -3.75
N LEU A 104 -5.27 5.65 -3.50
CA LEU A 104 -3.92 5.08 -3.69
C LEU A 104 -3.47 5.21 -5.14
N GLN A 105 -4.32 4.81 -6.10
CA GLN A 105 -4.03 4.90 -7.53
C GLN A 105 -3.59 6.32 -7.93
N ASP A 106 -4.34 7.32 -7.50
CA ASP A 106 -4.07 8.71 -7.83
C ASP A 106 -2.75 9.18 -7.19
N SER A 107 -2.50 8.77 -5.95
CA SER A 107 -1.28 9.11 -5.19
C SER A 107 -0.01 8.48 -5.76
N ILE A 108 -0.11 7.26 -6.33
CA ILE A 108 1.05 6.56 -6.91
C ILE A 108 1.17 6.77 -8.43
N SER A 109 0.36 7.64 -9.03
CA SER A 109 0.26 7.82 -10.49
C SER A 109 1.61 8.09 -11.16
N ILE A 110 2.50 8.84 -10.50
CA ILE A 110 3.85 9.16 -10.98
C ILE A 110 4.93 8.14 -10.55
N MET A 111 4.58 7.14 -9.74
CA MET A 111 5.52 6.13 -9.23
C MET A 111 5.55 4.92 -10.16
N ASN A 112 6.43 4.90 -11.17
CA ASN A 112 6.48 3.84 -12.20
C ASN A 112 6.79 2.44 -11.67
N HIS A 113 7.35 2.32 -10.48
CA HIS A 113 7.71 1.06 -9.83
C HIS A 113 6.67 0.56 -8.83
N VAL A 114 5.51 1.23 -8.72
CA VAL A 114 4.42 0.87 -7.78
C VAL A 114 3.16 0.54 -8.57
N GLU A 115 2.51 -0.58 -8.23
CA GLU A 115 1.29 -1.09 -8.85
C GLU A 115 0.22 -1.42 -7.79
N LEU A 116 -1.05 -1.43 -8.18
CA LEU A 116 -2.16 -1.96 -7.40
C LEU A 116 -2.68 -3.25 -8.02
N VAL A 117 -2.97 -4.24 -7.18
CA VAL A 117 -3.44 -5.56 -7.60
C VAL A 117 -4.62 -5.98 -6.75
N SER A 118 -5.78 -6.18 -7.37
CA SER A 118 -6.98 -6.65 -6.69
C SER A 118 -7.38 -8.03 -7.23
N PHE A 119 -7.39 -9.05 -6.37
CA PHE A 119 -7.75 -10.42 -6.71
C PHE A 119 -9.25 -10.64 -6.48
N SER A 120 -10.00 -11.02 -7.52
CA SER A 120 -11.39 -11.39 -7.33
C SER A 120 -11.52 -12.75 -6.66
N VAL A 121 -12.21 -12.80 -5.53
CA VAL A 121 -12.50 -14.05 -4.81
C VAL A 121 -13.75 -14.79 -5.36
N MET A 122 -14.41 -14.20 -6.35
CA MET A 122 -15.54 -14.81 -7.06
C MET A 122 -15.27 -14.92 -8.58
N PRO A 123 -14.18 -15.57 -9.03
CA PRO A 123 -13.80 -15.56 -10.44
C PRO A 123 -14.85 -16.20 -11.37
N TRP A 124 -15.74 -17.05 -10.86
CA TRP A 124 -16.88 -17.62 -11.60
C TRP A 124 -18.00 -16.59 -11.87
N ILE A 125 -18.02 -15.48 -11.13
CA ILE A 125 -18.93 -14.35 -11.36
C ILE A 125 -18.18 -13.19 -12.02
N ASP A 126 -16.99 -12.90 -11.54
CA ASP A 126 -16.17 -11.77 -11.97
C ASP A 126 -15.34 -12.15 -13.20
N THR A 127 -16.03 -12.30 -14.33
CA THR A 127 -15.40 -12.52 -15.64
C THR A 127 -14.60 -11.28 -16.06
N VAL A 128 -13.73 -11.43 -17.05
CA VAL A 128 -12.95 -10.32 -17.64
C VAL A 128 -13.86 -9.14 -18.01
N ASN A 129 -14.96 -9.40 -18.70
CA ASN A 129 -15.90 -8.36 -19.12
C ASN A 129 -16.53 -7.66 -17.93
N LYS A 130 -16.86 -8.40 -16.86
CA LYS A 130 -17.44 -7.82 -15.64
C LYS A 130 -16.42 -6.98 -14.88
N LEU A 131 -15.18 -7.44 -14.77
CA LEU A 131 -14.09 -6.66 -14.17
C LEU A 131 -13.78 -5.40 -14.97
N LYS A 132 -13.81 -5.49 -16.32
CA LYS A 132 -13.63 -4.31 -17.19
C LYS A 132 -14.69 -3.26 -16.90
N LYS A 133 -15.97 -3.66 -16.95
CA LYS A 133 -17.09 -2.75 -16.64
C LYS A 133 -16.98 -2.15 -15.24
N TYR A 134 -16.69 -2.98 -14.24
CA TYR A 134 -16.47 -2.52 -12.87
C TYR A 134 -15.34 -1.51 -12.78
N GLY A 135 -14.22 -1.77 -13.47
CA GLY A 135 -13.08 -0.85 -13.54
C GLY A 135 -13.45 0.50 -14.14
N GLU A 136 -14.20 0.52 -15.26
CA GLU A 136 -14.68 1.73 -15.92
C GLU A 136 -15.60 2.54 -14.99
N GLU A 137 -16.56 1.89 -14.33
CA GLU A 137 -17.52 2.51 -13.41
C GLU A 137 -16.85 3.10 -12.15
N ASN A 138 -15.70 2.54 -11.73
CA ASN A 138 -14.97 2.97 -10.54
C ASN A 138 -13.70 3.78 -10.83
N GLY A 139 -13.45 4.15 -12.09
CA GLY A 139 -12.31 4.98 -12.48
C GLY A 139 -10.94 4.29 -12.31
N VAL A 140 -10.90 2.96 -12.50
CA VAL A 140 -9.68 2.16 -12.47
C VAL A 140 -8.83 2.47 -13.69
N ASN A 141 -7.60 2.91 -13.47
CA ASN A 141 -6.61 3.06 -14.54
C ASN A 141 -5.85 1.74 -14.72
N PRO A 142 -6.04 0.99 -15.82
CA PRO A 142 -5.43 -0.32 -16.02
C PRO A 142 -3.92 -0.28 -16.20
N ALA A 143 -3.30 0.90 -16.33
CA ALA A 143 -1.85 1.06 -16.33
C ALA A 143 -1.26 1.07 -14.90
N LYS A 144 -2.09 1.13 -13.86
CA LYS A 144 -1.67 1.23 -12.47
C LYS A 144 -2.39 0.26 -11.54
N TRP A 145 -3.61 -0.10 -11.89
CA TRP A 145 -4.45 -0.94 -11.04
C TRP A 145 -5.03 -2.10 -11.84
N HIS A 146 -4.62 -3.31 -11.48
CA HIS A 146 -4.99 -4.55 -12.14
C HIS A 146 -6.04 -5.29 -11.31
N LEU A 147 -7.21 -5.51 -11.90
CA LEU A 147 -8.28 -6.34 -11.35
C LEU A 147 -8.14 -7.74 -11.94
N LEU A 148 -7.81 -8.72 -11.11
CA LEU A 148 -7.43 -10.05 -11.55
C LEU A 148 -8.54 -11.06 -11.33
N THR A 149 -8.72 -11.92 -12.32
CA THR A 149 -9.60 -13.11 -12.29
C THR A 149 -8.89 -14.31 -12.91
N GLY A 150 -9.44 -15.51 -12.73
CA GLY A 150 -8.90 -16.74 -13.30
C GLY A 150 -9.25 -17.97 -12.48
N ASP A 151 -8.31 -18.89 -12.34
CA ASP A 151 -8.53 -20.13 -11.60
C ASP A 151 -8.78 -19.84 -10.11
N LYS A 152 -9.93 -20.34 -9.58
CA LYS A 152 -10.31 -20.21 -8.18
C LYS A 152 -9.27 -20.80 -7.25
N SER A 153 -8.70 -21.97 -7.59
CA SER A 153 -7.75 -22.67 -6.72
C SER A 153 -6.46 -21.84 -6.54
N ILE A 154 -5.99 -21.20 -7.61
CA ILE A 154 -4.81 -20.31 -7.57
C ILE A 154 -5.10 -19.09 -6.67
N ILE A 155 -6.24 -18.42 -6.87
CA ILE A 155 -6.60 -17.22 -6.10
C ILE A 155 -6.76 -17.54 -4.62
N TYR A 156 -7.43 -18.64 -4.29
CA TYR A 156 -7.65 -19.05 -2.90
C TYR A 156 -6.36 -19.54 -2.23
N SER A 157 -5.49 -20.24 -2.96
CA SER A 157 -4.17 -20.62 -2.46
C SER A 157 -3.31 -19.39 -2.17
N LEU A 158 -3.30 -18.39 -3.07
CA LEU A 158 -2.63 -17.12 -2.82
C LEU A 158 -3.17 -16.45 -1.56
N GLY A 159 -4.48 -16.28 -1.46
CA GLY A 159 -5.10 -15.62 -0.31
C GLY A 159 -4.76 -16.30 1.01
N ARG A 160 -4.87 -17.63 1.09
CA ARG A 160 -4.70 -18.39 2.33
C ARG A 160 -3.23 -18.64 2.69
N SER A 161 -2.44 -19.09 1.71
CA SER A 161 -1.08 -19.56 1.98
C SER A 161 -0.01 -18.49 1.76
N SER A 162 -0.25 -17.53 0.85
CA SER A 162 0.75 -16.50 0.55
C SER A 162 0.47 -15.17 1.25
N PHE A 163 -0.80 -14.73 1.28
CA PHE A 163 -1.17 -13.45 1.90
C PHE A 163 -1.70 -13.61 3.33
N PHE A 164 -1.96 -14.83 3.80
CA PHE A 164 -2.59 -15.07 5.11
C PHE A 164 -3.89 -14.28 5.29
N ALA A 165 -4.65 -14.12 4.19
CA ALA A 165 -5.80 -13.25 4.12
C ALA A 165 -7.03 -13.78 4.87
N ASP A 166 -7.05 -15.08 5.16
CA ASP A 166 -8.13 -15.75 5.86
C ASP A 166 -7.58 -16.45 7.11
N ASN A 167 -8.08 -16.05 8.27
CA ASN A 167 -7.74 -16.68 9.56
C ASN A 167 -8.53 -17.97 9.82
N ASN A 168 -9.49 -18.32 8.96
CA ASN A 168 -10.24 -19.55 9.12
C ASN A 168 -9.34 -20.74 8.82
N LYS A 169 -9.25 -21.64 9.79
CA LYS A 169 -8.52 -22.91 9.68
C LYS A 169 -8.81 -23.56 8.34
N LEU A 170 -7.79 -24.02 7.66
CA LEU A 170 -7.78 -24.70 6.34
C LEU A 170 -8.79 -25.85 6.16
N THR A 171 -9.68 -26.08 7.13
CA THR A 171 -10.60 -27.21 7.20
C THR A 171 -11.90 -27.04 6.43
N ASP A 172 -12.25 -25.82 6.01
CA ASP A 172 -13.48 -25.58 5.26
C ASP A 172 -13.20 -24.93 3.90
N SER A 173 -13.13 -25.77 2.85
CA SER A 173 -12.97 -25.34 1.46
C SER A 173 -14.19 -24.58 0.91
N THR A 174 -15.30 -24.55 1.65
CA THR A 174 -16.56 -23.92 1.26
C THR A 174 -16.64 -22.46 1.72
N THR A 175 -15.80 -22.06 2.69
CA THR A 175 -15.83 -20.70 3.24
C THR A 175 -15.21 -19.71 2.27
N PHE A 176 -15.91 -18.62 2.01
CA PHE A 176 -15.45 -17.49 1.21
C PHE A 176 -14.20 -16.86 1.83
N LEU A 177 -13.20 -16.60 0.98
CA LEU A 177 -12.09 -15.73 1.35
C LEU A 177 -12.62 -14.32 1.58
N HIS A 178 -12.59 -13.85 2.82
CA HIS A 178 -13.15 -12.56 3.21
C HIS A 178 -12.15 -11.79 4.08
N THR A 179 -11.70 -10.64 3.61
CA THR A 179 -10.77 -9.79 4.35
C THR A 179 -10.93 -8.32 3.96
N ASP A 180 -10.78 -7.43 4.93
CA ASP A 180 -10.69 -5.99 4.75
C ASP A 180 -9.24 -5.49 4.65
N LYS A 181 -8.27 -6.43 4.60
CA LYS A 181 -6.85 -6.11 4.58
C LYS A 181 -6.36 -5.74 3.19
N MET A 182 -5.36 -4.86 3.16
CA MET A 182 -4.46 -4.65 2.04
C MET A 182 -3.03 -4.93 2.48
N TYR A 183 -2.21 -5.36 1.55
CA TYR A 183 -0.86 -5.86 1.78
C TYR A 183 0.13 -5.07 0.94
N LEU A 184 1.17 -4.55 1.55
CA LEU A 184 2.31 -3.93 0.86
C LEU A 184 3.36 -4.99 0.60
N ILE A 185 3.69 -5.21 -0.68
CA ILE A 185 4.64 -6.22 -1.11
C ILE A 185 5.85 -5.55 -1.74
N ASP A 186 7.04 -5.97 -1.34
CA ASP A 186 8.30 -5.44 -1.87
C ASP A 186 8.74 -6.14 -3.17
N LYS A 187 9.85 -5.67 -3.75
CA LYS A 187 10.46 -6.21 -4.98
C LYS A 187 10.87 -7.68 -4.84
N ASN A 188 11.09 -8.17 -3.62
CA ASN A 188 11.43 -9.55 -3.30
C ASN A 188 10.21 -10.44 -3.08
N GLN A 189 8.99 -9.93 -3.33
CA GLN A 189 7.72 -10.63 -3.12
C GLN A 189 7.47 -10.95 -1.64
N GLN A 190 7.94 -10.11 -0.71
CA GLN A 190 7.74 -10.26 0.73
C GLN A 190 6.71 -9.26 1.25
N ILE A 191 5.88 -9.67 2.19
CA ILE A 191 4.89 -8.79 2.83
C ILE A 191 5.62 -7.87 3.80
N ARG A 192 5.55 -6.55 3.56
CA ARG A 192 6.22 -5.51 4.33
C ARG A 192 5.25 -4.62 5.11
N GLY A 193 3.96 -4.76 4.88
CA GLY A 193 2.93 -4.04 5.59
C GLY A 193 1.56 -4.70 5.43
N VAL A 194 0.75 -4.60 6.47
CA VAL A 194 -0.66 -5.05 6.48
C VAL A 194 -1.50 -3.92 7.07
N TYR A 195 -2.55 -3.53 6.35
CA TYR A 195 -3.36 -2.35 6.67
C TYR A 195 -4.83 -2.66 6.44
N ASN A 196 -5.72 -1.85 7.02
CA ASN A 196 -7.15 -1.92 6.72
C ASN A 196 -7.45 -1.13 5.44
N ALA A 197 -7.95 -1.83 4.41
CA ALA A 197 -8.24 -1.24 3.10
C ALA A 197 -9.49 -0.32 3.09
N THR A 198 -10.17 -0.16 4.22
CA THR A 198 -11.32 0.74 4.37
C THR A 198 -11.01 1.99 5.20
N ASN A 199 -9.76 2.12 5.70
CA ASN A 199 -9.33 3.20 6.58
C ASN A 199 -8.39 4.18 5.85
N MET A 200 -8.75 5.46 5.83
CA MET A 200 -7.96 6.50 5.16
C MET A 200 -6.62 6.79 5.86
N ASP A 201 -6.53 6.62 7.18
CA ASP A 201 -5.27 6.77 7.91
C ASP A 201 -4.27 5.68 7.47
N ASP A 202 -4.75 4.46 7.23
CA ASP A 202 -3.95 3.37 6.72
C ASP A 202 -3.50 3.60 5.27
N ILE A 203 -4.30 4.30 4.46
CA ILE A 203 -3.87 4.78 3.13
C ILE A 203 -2.67 5.72 3.24
N SER A 204 -2.69 6.66 4.19
CA SER A 204 -1.59 7.58 4.43
C SER A 204 -0.33 6.85 4.92
N ARG A 205 -0.49 5.84 5.78
CA ARG A 205 0.60 5.00 6.27
C ARG A 205 1.26 4.21 5.14
N VAL A 206 0.47 3.51 4.31
CA VAL A 206 1.03 2.73 3.19
C VAL A 206 1.79 3.60 2.21
N LEU A 207 1.35 4.84 1.95
CA LEU A 207 2.06 5.79 1.09
C LEU A 207 3.41 6.22 1.69
N THR A 208 3.51 6.30 3.01
CA THR A 208 4.77 6.56 3.71
C THR A 208 5.70 5.35 3.62
N ASP A 209 5.17 4.15 3.85
CA ASP A 209 5.93 2.91 3.88
C ASP A 209 6.46 2.50 2.49
N ILE A 210 5.73 2.83 1.41
CA ILE A 210 6.23 2.69 0.02
C ILE A 210 7.56 3.46 -0.17
N LYS A 211 7.69 4.64 0.42
CA LYS A 211 8.91 5.46 0.31
C LYS A 211 10.11 4.81 1.01
N ALA A 212 9.88 4.04 2.06
CA ALA A 212 10.91 3.31 2.78
C ALA A 212 11.41 2.06 2.02
N LEU A 213 10.66 1.56 1.01
CA LEU A 213 11.00 0.37 0.20
C LEU A 213 11.74 0.70 -1.11
N LYS A 214 12.12 1.95 -1.33
CA LYS A 214 12.83 2.39 -2.55
C LYS A 214 14.24 1.88 -2.63
#